data_c6f7b208fcfcb6ec117e008d6e26b71a
#
_entry.id   c6f7b208fcfcb6ec117e008d6e26b71a
#
_cell.length_a   1.000
_cell.length_b   1.000
_cell.length_c   1.000
_cell.angle_alpha   90.00
_cell.angle_beta   90.00
_cell.angle_gamma   90.00
#
_symmetry.space_group_name_H-M   'P 1'
#
loop_
_entity.id
_entity.type
_entity.pdbx_description
1 polymer ?
#
loop_
_entity_poly.entity_id
_entity_poly.type
_entity_poly.pdbx_seq_one_letter_code
_entity_poly.pdbx_strand_id
1 'polypeptide(L)'
;MAKKSILQSDKSYNFSDYFEFNYPTEEIVAEFGYQYELTRLTLPKAEFTGSLTRLKDNFYRWLPHVSLTSETAKREVLIAPVLLELLDYVDLRIDIEYPVYVSEQLKGNFDYLLHATHEFLVVEAKKADLEKGFTQLAVELIALDRSIEDLRPSVRGDYHWRPLALRNAGPSTKTNP
;
A
#
# COMPACT_ATOMS: atom_id res chain seq x y z
N MET A 1 -25.09 -22.50 5.04
CA MET A 1 -24.59 -22.58 3.65
C MET A 1 -23.19 -22.02 3.66
N ALA A 2 -22.20 -22.73 3.11
CA ALA A 2 -20.86 -22.19 2.98
C ALA A 2 -20.91 -20.99 2.00
N LYS A 3 -20.35 -19.82 2.40
CA LYS A 3 -20.25 -18.66 1.53
C LYS A 3 -19.36 -19.04 0.34
N LYS A 4 -19.83 -18.80 -0.88
CA LYS A 4 -19.03 -19.08 -2.07
C LYS A 4 -17.83 -18.13 -2.06
N SER A 5 -16.61 -18.67 -2.21
CA SER A 5 -15.41 -17.84 -2.29
C SER A 5 -15.49 -16.86 -3.48
N ILE A 6 -15.05 -15.63 -3.25
CA ILE A 6 -14.93 -14.60 -4.28
C ILE A 6 -13.77 -14.95 -5.20
N LEU A 7 -12.65 -15.38 -4.62
CA LEU A 7 -11.45 -15.76 -5.37
C LEU A 7 -11.59 -17.21 -5.85
N GLN A 8 -11.44 -17.41 -7.16
CA GLN A 8 -11.47 -18.74 -7.77
C GLN A 8 -10.08 -19.35 -7.69
N SER A 9 -10.00 -20.58 -7.13
CA SER A 9 -8.72 -21.25 -6.86
C SER A 9 -7.89 -21.56 -8.12
N ASP A 10 -8.54 -21.63 -9.28
CA ASP A 10 -7.96 -21.90 -10.59
C ASP A 10 -7.59 -20.62 -11.38
N LYS A 11 -7.84 -19.44 -10.80
CA LYS A 11 -7.52 -18.14 -11.42
C LYS A 11 -6.35 -17.44 -10.76
N SER A 12 -5.65 -16.68 -11.59
CA SER A 12 -4.57 -15.79 -11.20
C SER A 12 -5.09 -14.37 -11.15
N TYR A 13 -4.71 -13.61 -10.11
CA TYR A 13 -5.08 -12.22 -9.92
C TYR A 13 -3.86 -11.36 -9.59
N ASN A 14 -3.74 -10.23 -10.29
CA ASN A 14 -2.80 -9.18 -9.94
C ASN A 14 -3.47 -8.15 -9.03
N PHE A 15 -2.70 -7.28 -8.38
CA PHE A 15 -3.24 -6.22 -7.51
C PHE A 15 -4.25 -5.33 -8.23
N SER A 16 -3.99 -4.97 -9.49
CA SER A 16 -4.90 -4.17 -10.31
C SER A 16 -6.26 -4.83 -10.58
N ASP A 17 -6.35 -6.17 -10.57
CA ASP A 17 -7.62 -6.86 -10.78
C ASP A 17 -8.60 -6.60 -9.63
N TYR A 18 -8.08 -6.39 -8.42
CA TYR A 18 -8.90 -6.10 -7.25
C TYR A 18 -9.56 -4.73 -7.31
N PHE A 19 -9.00 -3.79 -8.05
CA PHE A 19 -9.63 -2.51 -8.34
C PHE A 19 -10.93 -2.66 -9.14
N GLU A 20 -11.00 -3.68 -10.00
CA GLU A 20 -12.18 -3.95 -10.85
C GLU A 20 -13.26 -4.79 -10.15
N PHE A 21 -12.98 -5.32 -8.95
CA PHE A 21 -13.94 -6.12 -8.22
C PHE A 21 -15.10 -5.27 -7.68
N ASN A 22 -16.32 -5.79 -7.84
CA ASN A 22 -17.54 -5.17 -7.30
C ASN A 22 -17.99 -5.86 -5.99
N TYR A 23 -17.03 -6.04 -5.08
CA TYR A 23 -17.27 -6.59 -3.75
C TYR A 23 -16.79 -5.59 -2.69
N PRO A 24 -17.44 -5.55 -1.52
CA PRO A 24 -16.93 -4.75 -0.40
C PRO A 24 -15.49 -5.15 -0.03
N THR A 25 -14.67 -4.17 0.32
CA THR A 25 -13.26 -4.40 0.71
C THR A 25 -13.15 -5.43 1.84
N GLU A 26 -14.08 -5.39 2.82
CA GLU A 26 -14.12 -6.34 3.94
C GLU A 26 -14.30 -7.80 3.49
N GLU A 27 -15.04 -8.04 2.42
CA GLU A 27 -15.24 -9.38 1.89
C GLU A 27 -14.00 -9.90 1.17
N ILE A 28 -13.31 -9.02 0.46
CA ILE A 28 -12.07 -9.36 -0.27
C ILE A 28 -10.93 -9.65 0.71
N VAL A 29 -10.72 -8.79 1.71
CA VAL A 29 -9.65 -9.02 2.69
C VAL A 29 -9.91 -10.26 3.55
N ALA A 30 -11.18 -10.62 3.79
CA ALA A 30 -11.55 -11.84 4.50
C ALA A 30 -11.15 -13.12 3.75
N GLU A 31 -11.11 -13.12 2.40
CA GLU A 31 -10.60 -14.26 1.61
C GLU A 31 -9.13 -14.58 1.95
N PHE A 32 -8.38 -13.58 2.40
CA PHE A 32 -6.99 -13.74 2.84
C PHE A 32 -6.82 -13.97 4.35
N GLY A 33 -7.94 -14.02 5.11
CA GLY A 33 -7.93 -14.22 6.56
C GLY A 33 -7.66 -12.92 7.35
N TYR A 34 -7.87 -11.75 6.74
CA TYR A 34 -7.74 -10.45 7.39
C TYR A 34 -9.10 -9.84 7.70
N GLN A 35 -9.10 -8.86 8.59
CA GLN A 35 -10.28 -8.06 8.94
C GLN A 35 -10.06 -6.62 8.47
N TYR A 36 -11.13 -6.02 7.97
CA TYR A 36 -11.19 -4.60 7.58
C TYR A 36 -12.00 -3.83 8.61
N GLU A 37 -11.47 -2.69 9.05
CA GLU A 37 -12.15 -1.78 9.94
C GLU A 37 -11.92 -0.34 9.46
N LEU A 38 -13.01 0.38 9.21
CA LEU A 38 -12.93 1.81 8.94
C LEU A 38 -12.87 2.58 10.28
N THR A 39 -11.70 3.11 10.59
CA THR A 39 -11.48 3.82 11.86
C THR A 39 -10.69 5.12 11.64
N ARG A 40 -10.79 6.02 12.61
CA ARG A 40 -9.99 7.24 12.59
C ARG A 40 -8.59 6.95 13.15
N LEU A 41 -7.60 6.98 12.26
CA LEU A 41 -6.21 6.80 12.65
C LEU A 41 -5.62 8.12 13.16
N THR A 42 -4.87 8.03 14.26
CA THR A 42 -3.96 9.10 14.69
C THR A 42 -2.56 8.68 14.30
N LEU A 43 -2.03 9.30 13.25
CA LEU A 43 -0.66 9.03 12.82
C LEU A 43 0.35 9.73 13.74
N PRO A 44 1.51 9.10 14.01
CA PRO A 44 2.61 9.76 14.67
C PRO A 44 3.00 11.06 13.93
N LYS A 45 3.35 12.08 14.67
CA LYS A 45 3.80 13.37 14.13
C LYS A 45 5.21 13.63 14.60
N ALA A 46 6.05 14.10 13.69
CA ALA A 46 7.35 14.66 13.99
C ALA A 46 7.33 16.18 13.71
N GLU A 47 8.17 16.93 14.40
CA GLU A 47 8.41 18.33 14.06
C GLU A 47 9.18 18.40 12.75
N PHE A 48 8.64 19.15 11.79
CA PHE A 48 9.28 19.38 10.51
C PHE A 48 10.06 20.70 10.56
N THR A 49 11.37 20.61 10.55
CA THR A 49 12.29 21.77 10.60
C THR A 49 12.80 22.18 9.21
N GLY A 50 12.41 21.47 8.16
CA GLY A 50 12.81 21.71 6.79
C GLY A 50 11.97 22.78 6.07
N SER A 51 12.19 22.93 4.77
CA SER A 51 11.45 23.85 3.91
C SER A 51 11.00 23.16 2.64
N LEU A 52 9.71 23.21 2.36
CA LEU A 52 9.11 22.70 1.11
C LEU A 52 9.01 23.78 0.01
N THR A 53 9.71 24.91 0.16
CA THR A 53 9.65 26.03 -0.80
C THR A 53 10.09 25.59 -2.19
N ARG A 54 11.21 24.85 -2.29
CA ARG A 54 11.73 24.33 -3.56
C ARG A 54 10.70 23.43 -4.27
N LEU A 55 10.08 22.49 -3.54
CA LEU A 55 9.07 21.61 -4.08
C LEU A 55 7.84 22.38 -4.57
N LYS A 56 7.35 23.36 -3.80
CA LYS A 56 6.24 24.25 -4.18
C LYS A 56 6.54 25.04 -5.43
N ASP A 57 7.73 25.67 -5.50
CA ASP A 57 8.15 26.48 -6.65
C ASP A 57 8.27 25.61 -7.92
N ASN A 58 8.74 24.38 -7.78
CA ASN A 58 8.79 23.42 -8.86
C ASN A 58 7.38 23.09 -9.37
N PHE A 59 6.41 22.81 -8.50
CA PHE A 59 5.03 22.57 -8.90
C PHE A 59 4.41 23.78 -9.61
N TYR A 60 4.57 25.00 -9.10
CA TYR A 60 4.08 26.21 -9.75
C TYR A 60 4.67 26.39 -11.14
N ARG A 61 5.94 26.01 -11.33
CA ARG A 61 6.61 26.10 -12.64
C ARG A 61 6.18 25.00 -13.61
N TRP A 62 5.96 23.76 -13.14
CA TRP A 62 5.69 22.60 -14.02
C TRP A 62 4.22 22.47 -14.40
N LEU A 63 3.31 22.64 -13.46
CA LEU A 63 1.90 22.34 -13.66
C LEU A 63 1.26 23.06 -14.86
N PRO A 64 1.58 24.31 -15.20
CA PRO A 64 1.05 24.96 -16.39
C PRO A 64 1.50 24.32 -17.71
N HIS A 65 2.54 23.50 -17.70
CA HIS A 65 3.16 22.92 -18.89
C HIS A 65 2.95 21.41 -19.04
N VAL A 66 2.25 20.78 -18.11
CA VAL A 66 2.07 19.32 -18.08
C VAL A 66 0.59 18.96 -18.10
N SER A 67 0.22 18.04 -18.99
CA SER A 67 -1.12 17.46 -19.01
C SER A 67 -1.23 16.30 -18.01
N LEU A 68 -2.12 16.42 -17.00
CA LEU A 68 -2.34 15.41 -15.96
C LEU A 68 -3.55 14.51 -16.27
N THR A 69 -3.68 14.05 -17.52
CA THR A 69 -4.84 13.26 -17.96
C THR A 69 -4.71 11.77 -17.67
N SER A 70 -3.49 11.24 -17.57
CA SER A 70 -3.24 9.84 -17.24
C SER A 70 -2.86 9.66 -15.76
N GLU A 71 -3.03 8.43 -15.27
CA GLU A 71 -2.56 8.03 -13.93
C GLU A 71 -1.04 8.16 -13.82
N THR A 72 -0.32 7.66 -14.83
CA THR A 72 1.14 7.79 -14.92
C THR A 72 1.58 9.25 -14.85
N ALA A 73 0.96 10.16 -15.62
CA ALA A 73 1.33 11.57 -15.57
C ALA A 73 1.14 12.18 -14.17
N LYS A 74 0.04 11.83 -13.48
CA LYS A 74 -0.19 12.27 -12.10
C LYS A 74 0.84 11.68 -11.13
N ARG A 75 1.14 10.40 -11.28
CA ARG A 75 2.15 9.70 -10.48
C ARG A 75 3.52 10.38 -10.59
N GLU A 76 3.99 10.57 -11.82
CA GLU A 76 5.32 11.13 -12.08
C GLU A 76 5.45 12.60 -11.71
N VAL A 77 4.40 13.40 -11.90
CA VAL A 77 4.48 14.86 -11.71
C VAL A 77 4.03 15.30 -10.32
N LEU A 78 3.10 14.57 -9.69
CA LEU A 78 2.56 14.98 -8.39
C LEU A 78 3.08 14.12 -7.23
N ILE A 79 3.22 12.80 -7.41
CA ILE A 79 3.57 11.88 -6.33
C ILE A 79 5.07 11.70 -6.24
N ALA A 80 5.75 11.31 -7.33
CA ALA A 80 7.18 11.06 -7.31
C ALA A 80 8.02 12.23 -6.76
N PRO A 81 7.78 13.52 -7.12
CA PRO A 81 8.54 14.62 -6.56
C PRO A 81 8.35 14.80 -5.05
N VAL A 82 7.16 14.49 -4.51
CA VAL A 82 6.91 14.53 -3.07
C VAL A 82 7.69 13.42 -2.36
N LEU A 83 7.69 12.22 -2.92
CA LEU A 83 8.42 11.08 -2.34
C LEU A 83 9.93 11.30 -2.39
N LEU A 84 10.46 11.84 -3.51
CA LEU A 84 11.87 12.15 -3.65
C LEU A 84 12.32 13.28 -2.72
N GLU A 85 11.44 14.26 -2.44
CA GLU A 85 11.74 15.33 -1.48
C GLU A 85 11.93 14.79 -0.06
N LEU A 86 11.31 13.63 0.29
CA LEU A 86 11.51 13.00 1.60
C LEU A 86 12.96 12.59 1.85
N LEU A 87 13.73 12.28 0.79
CA LEU A 87 15.14 11.87 0.89
C LEU A 87 16.05 12.98 1.46
N ASP A 88 15.62 14.23 1.37
CA ASP A 88 16.36 15.37 1.98
C ASP A 88 16.17 15.41 3.52
N TYR A 89 15.21 14.67 4.07
CA TYR A 89 14.81 14.76 5.48
C TYR A 89 14.87 13.44 6.23
N VAL A 90 14.74 12.31 5.51
CA VAL A 90 14.66 10.98 6.10
C VAL A 90 15.57 10.02 5.35
N ASP A 91 16.36 9.25 6.09
CA ASP A 91 17.12 8.13 5.51
C ASP A 91 16.17 6.99 5.19
N LEU A 92 15.80 6.88 3.92
CA LEU A 92 14.92 5.85 3.40
C LEU A 92 15.33 5.45 1.98
N ARG A 93 14.92 4.25 1.58
CA ARG A 93 15.02 3.78 0.21
C ARG A 93 13.64 3.80 -0.43
N ILE A 94 13.57 4.17 -1.70
CA ILE A 94 12.36 4.14 -2.52
C ILE A 94 12.58 3.16 -3.66
N ASP A 95 11.76 2.11 -3.71
CA ASP A 95 11.67 1.22 -4.85
C ASP A 95 10.40 1.56 -5.64
N ILE A 96 10.54 1.70 -6.96
CA ILE A 96 9.46 2.06 -7.89
C ILE A 96 9.10 0.81 -8.69
N GLU A 97 7.79 0.56 -8.90
CA GLU A 97 7.28 -0.63 -9.58
C GLU A 97 7.83 -1.93 -8.95
N TYR A 98 7.84 -1.99 -7.61
CA TYR A 98 8.43 -3.11 -6.88
C TYR A 98 7.61 -4.39 -7.06
N PRO A 99 8.19 -5.46 -7.67
CA PRO A 99 7.45 -6.70 -7.93
C PRO A 99 7.28 -7.51 -6.65
N VAL A 100 6.06 -8.02 -6.44
CA VAL A 100 5.70 -8.89 -5.32
C VAL A 100 4.96 -10.11 -5.84
N TYR A 101 5.36 -11.29 -5.35
CA TYR A 101 4.70 -12.55 -5.62
C TYR A 101 4.55 -13.34 -4.32
N VAL A 102 3.34 -13.47 -3.83
CA VAL A 102 2.99 -14.31 -2.67
C VAL A 102 2.29 -15.59 -3.12
N SER A 103 1.37 -15.47 -4.05
CA SER A 103 0.63 -16.59 -4.65
C SER A 103 0.03 -16.18 -6.01
N GLU A 104 -0.58 -17.14 -6.72
CA GLU A 104 -1.30 -16.85 -7.96
C GLU A 104 -2.45 -15.84 -7.77
N GLN A 105 -2.97 -15.71 -6.57
CA GLN A 105 -4.06 -14.79 -6.24
C GLN A 105 -3.58 -13.53 -5.54
N LEU A 106 -2.28 -13.40 -5.28
CA LEU A 106 -1.72 -12.29 -4.51
C LEU A 106 -0.34 -11.93 -5.06
N LYS A 107 -0.31 -11.16 -6.13
CA LYS A 107 0.90 -10.74 -6.84
C LYS A 107 0.66 -9.45 -7.62
N GLY A 108 1.73 -8.80 -8.02
CA GLY A 108 1.72 -7.56 -8.79
C GLY A 108 2.91 -6.68 -8.50
N ASN A 109 2.79 -5.40 -8.78
CA ASN A 109 3.82 -4.43 -8.43
C ASN A 109 3.22 -3.37 -7.51
N PHE A 110 3.97 -2.96 -6.51
CA PHE A 110 3.67 -1.72 -5.78
C PHE A 110 4.14 -0.52 -6.60
N ASP A 111 3.33 0.51 -6.75
CA ASP A 111 3.77 1.74 -7.42
C ASP A 111 5.02 2.31 -6.75
N TYR A 112 5.00 2.43 -5.43
CA TYR A 112 6.18 2.77 -4.63
C TYR A 112 6.20 1.97 -3.33
N LEU A 113 7.37 1.42 -3.02
CA LEU A 113 7.66 0.83 -1.72
C LEU A 113 8.78 1.64 -1.06
N LEU A 114 8.49 2.24 0.08
CA LEU A 114 9.44 3.01 0.87
C LEU A 114 9.92 2.18 2.04
N HIS A 115 11.23 2.10 2.21
CA HIS A 115 11.88 1.40 3.32
C HIS A 115 12.59 2.41 4.21
N ALA A 116 12.17 2.55 5.45
CA ALA A 116 12.93 3.20 6.51
C ALA A 116 13.49 2.13 7.46
N THR A 117 14.29 2.55 8.45
CA THR A 117 14.99 1.63 9.36
C THR A 117 14.05 0.63 10.05
N HIS A 118 12.81 1.02 10.35
CA HIS A 118 11.84 0.19 11.09
C HIS A 118 10.45 0.12 10.44
N GLU A 119 10.28 0.70 9.27
CA GLU A 119 8.96 0.89 8.68
C GLU A 119 8.99 0.67 7.18
N PHE A 120 7.90 0.11 6.67
CA PHE A 120 7.60 0.05 5.25
C PHE A 120 6.34 0.86 4.98
N LEU A 121 6.32 1.55 3.84
CA LEU A 121 5.17 2.28 3.36
C LEU A 121 4.93 1.92 1.89
N VAL A 122 3.72 1.47 1.59
CA VAL A 122 3.24 1.31 0.22
C VAL A 122 2.47 2.55 -0.18
N VAL A 123 2.78 3.11 -1.33
CA VAL A 123 2.03 4.21 -1.93
C VAL A 123 1.48 3.74 -3.26
N GLU A 124 0.17 3.73 -3.37
CA GLU A 124 -0.58 3.40 -4.57
C GLU A 124 -1.19 4.66 -5.16
N ALA A 125 -0.92 4.91 -6.44
CA ALA A 125 -1.41 6.08 -7.14
C ALA A 125 -2.70 5.77 -7.89
N LYS A 126 -3.76 6.55 -7.67
CA LYS A 126 -5.04 6.37 -8.38
C LYS A 126 -5.52 7.66 -9.04
N LYS A 127 -6.09 7.52 -10.21
CA LYS A 127 -6.66 8.62 -11.00
C LYS A 127 -8.00 9.09 -10.42
N ALA A 128 -8.83 8.14 -10.02
CA ALA A 128 -10.20 8.34 -9.52
C ALA A 128 -10.63 7.10 -8.73
N ASP A 129 -11.82 7.12 -8.12
CA ASP A 129 -12.42 6.01 -7.38
C ASP A 129 -11.54 5.53 -6.21
N LEU A 130 -11.45 6.38 -5.20
CA LEU A 130 -10.66 6.08 -4.00
C LEU A 130 -11.17 4.84 -3.25
N GLU A 131 -12.49 4.56 -3.29
CA GLU A 131 -13.06 3.40 -2.60
C GLU A 131 -12.50 2.09 -3.19
N LYS A 132 -12.48 1.97 -4.52
CA LYS A 132 -11.84 0.84 -5.20
C LYS A 132 -10.33 0.85 -5.03
N GLY A 133 -9.70 2.03 -5.00
CA GLY A 133 -8.28 2.19 -4.67
C GLY A 133 -7.94 1.65 -3.29
N PHE A 134 -8.80 1.83 -2.29
CA PHE A 134 -8.62 1.25 -0.96
C PHE A 134 -8.66 -0.28 -0.98
N THR A 135 -9.50 -0.90 -1.81
CA THR A 135 -9.52 -2.36 -1.95
C THR A 135 -8.20 -2.88 -2.48
N GLN A 136 -7.67 -2.29 -3.55
CA GLN A 136 -6.36 -2.66 -4.08
C GLN A 136 -5.25 -2.45 -3.05
N LEU A 137 -5.18 -1.28 -2.42
CA LEU A 137 -4.19 -0.97 -1.39
C LEU A 137 -4.26 -1.95 -0.20
N ALA A 138 -5.47 -2.36 0.21
CA ALA A 138 -5.63 -3.36 1.27
C ALA A 138 -5.01 -4.70 0.89
N VAL A 139 -5.20 -5.15 -0.36
CA VAL A 139 -4.60 -6.38 -0.88
C VAL A 139 -3.07 -6.26 -0.99
N GLU A 140 -2.55 -5.11 -1.40
CA GLU A 140 -1.12 -4.81 -1.43
C GLU A 140 -0.49 -4.85 -0.04
N LEU A 141 -1.17 -4.29 0.96
CA LEU A 141 -0.72 -4.36 2.36
C LEU A 141 -0.71 -5.80 2.90
N ILE A 142 -1.69 -6.64 2.50
CA ILE A 142 -1.70 -8.07 2.83
C ILE A 142 -0.49 -8.77 2.17
N ALA A 143 -0.19 -8.43 0.91
CA ALA A 143 0.97 -8.98 0.22
C ALA A 143 2.27 -8.55 0.90
N LEU A 144 2.39 -7.30 1.30
CA LEU A 144 3.54 -6.80 2.06
C LEU A 144 3.70 -7.58 3.37
N ASP A 145 2.63 -7.71 4.16
CA ASP A 145 2.65 -8.44 5.44
C ASP A 145 3.15 -9.88 5.28
N ARG A 146 2.71 -10.56 4.22
CA ARG A 146 3.11 -11.94 3.93
C ARG A 146 4.52 -12.09 3.34
N SER A 147 5.04 -11.06 2.68
CA SER A 147 6.36 -11.07 2.05
C SER A 147 7.45 -10.41 2.88
N ILE A 148 7.09 -9.83 4.03
CA ILE A 148 8.02 -9.01 4.83
C ILE A 148 9.23 -9.81 5.35
N GLU A 149 9.08 -11.12 5.57
CA GLU A 149 10.18 -12.00 5.99
C GLU A 149 11.23 -12.14 4.89
N ASP A 150 10.80 -12.16 3.62
CA ASP A 150 11.69 -12.20 2.45
C ASP A 150 12.37 -10.85 2.20
N LEU A 151 11.73 -9.75 2.62
CA LEU A 151 12.28 -8.39 2.51
C LEU A 151 13.29 -8.05 3.60
N ARG A 152 13.30 -8.75 4.73
CA ARG A 152 14.17 -8.53 5.89
C ARG A 152 15.67 -8.77 5.68
N PRO A 153 16.18 -9.62 4.76
CA PRO A 153 17.62 -9.83 4.62
C PRO A 153 18.40 -8.57 4.27
N SER A 154 17.76 -7.54 3.73
CA SER A 154 18.38 -6.26 3.39
C SER A 154 18.42 -5.24 4.54
N VAL A 155 17.75 -5.52 5.65
CA VAL A 155 17.66 -4.60 6.80
C VAL A 155 17.96 -5.36 8.10
N ARG A 156 19.16 -5.14 8.67
CA ARG A 156 19.57 -5.73 9.97
C ARG A 156 18.91 -4.97 11.12
N GLY A 157 17.99 -5.63 11.83
CA GLY A 157 17.42 -5.11 13.09
C GLY A 157 16.23 -5.95 13.58
N ASP A 158 16.00 -6.01 14.89
CA ASP A 158 14.83 -6.66 15.50
C ASP A 158 13.59 -5.79 15.31
N TYR A 159 12.71 -6.19 14.41
CA TYR A 159 11.53 -5.43 14.02
C TYR A 159 10.27 -5.98 14.68
N HIS A 160 9.57 -5.14 15.42
CA HIS A 160 8.17 -5.35 15.80
C HIS A 160 7.28 -4.54 14.86
N TRP A 161 6.93 -5.13 13.71
CA TRP A 161 6.02 -4.51 12.76
C TRP A 161 4.56 -4.75 13.19
N ARG A 162 3.77 -3.68 13.23
CA ARG A 162 2.31 -3.74 13.31
C ARG A 162 1.75 -2.98 12.12
N PRO A 163 1.03 -3.64 11.18
CA PRO A 163 0.33 -2.91 10.14
C PRO A 163 -0.66 -1.95 10.78
N LEU A 164 -0.59 -0.68 10.41
CA LEU A 164 -1.45 0.38 10.93
C LEU A 164 -2.93 0.20 10.56
N ALA A 165 -3.28 -0.74 9.66
CA ALA A 165 -4.62 -0.87 9.12
C ALA A 165 -5.18 -2.30 9.02
N LEU A 166 -4.41 -3.36 9.26
CA LEU A 166 -4.89 -4.73 9.12
C LEU A 166 -4.63 -5.54 10.39
N ARG A 167 -5.68 -6.16 10.95
CA ARG A 167 -5.55 -7.16 12.02
C ARG A 167 -5.71 -8.55 11.43
N ASN A 168 -4.75 -9.45 11.68
CA ASN A 168 -4.94 -10.87 11.46
C ASN A 168 -6.10 -11.36 12.32
N ALA A 169 -7.05 -12.06 11.71
CA ALA A 169 -8.03 -12.85 12.44
C ALA A 169 -7.26 -14.04 13.05
N GLY A 170 -6.78 -13.88 14.28
CA GLY A 170 -6.21 -15.01 15.03
C GLY A 170 -7.20 -16.17 15.08
N PRO A 171 -6.73 -17.44 15.24
CA PRO A 171 -7.62 -18.58 15.31
C PRO A 171 -8.65 -18.35 16.42
N SER A 172 -9.94 -18.41 16.05
CA SER A 172 -11.04 -18.34 17.01
C SER A 172 -10.90 -19.51 17.98
N THR A 173 -10.45 -19.26 19.20
CA THR A 173 -10.56 -20.22 20.29
C THR A 173 -12.05 -20.39 20.57
N LYS A 174 -12.62 -21.46 20.04
CA LYS A 174 -13.92 -21.95 20.50
C LYS A 174 -13.76 -22.38 21.96
N THR A 175 -14.12 -21.51 22.89
CA THR A 175 -14.47 -21.94 24.23
C THR A 175 -15.81 -22.65 24.13
N ASN A 176 -15.78 -23.96 24.23
CA ASN A 176 -16.98 -24.76 24.50
C ASN A 176 -17.43 -24.55 25.95
N PRO A 177 -18.75 -24.57 26.21
CA PRO A 177 -19.34 -24.32 27.51
C PRO A 177 -19.00 -25.39 28.57
#